data_2b63851bfc53e06329639069a44148cd
#
_entry.id   2b63851bfc53e06329639069a44148cd
#
_cell.length_a   1.000
_cell.length_b   1.000
_cell.length_c   1.000
_cell.angle_alpha   90.00
_cell.angle_beta   90.00
_cell.angle_gamma   90.00
#
_symmetry.space_group_name_H-M   'P 1'
#
loop_
_entity.id
_entity.type
_entity.pdbx_description
1 polymer ?
#
loop_
_entity_poly.entity_id
_entity_poly.type
_entity_poly.pdbx_seq_one_letter_code
_entity_poly.pdbx_strand_id
1 'polypeptide(L)'
;DADFNIVESASSGFVSLNLSDDIDNDEGYRLVVGKNGVEIYGKTEKGVFYGIQTLIQMLPSNIYEKSNSSLVSSVVIPSLLIDDAPRFSYRGMMLDVSRTFFDKEYMLKFIDALAYYKVNTLHWHLADDQGWRVEIKKYPKLTEQGAWRGAGEVLNPAYGSGNERNGGYYSQDDVREIVQYAAERNITIIPEIDLPGHSKAVAVTYPEILCDINTI
;
A
#
# COMPACT_ATOMS: atom_id res chain seq x y z
N ASP A 1 12.01 2.96 -18.62
CA ASP A 1 10.63 2.62 -18.99
C ASP A 1 10.72 1.65 -20.17
N ALA A 2 10.37 0.39 -19.95
CA ALA A 2 10.18 -0.55 -21.05
C ALA A 2 8.79 -0.26 -21.64
N ASP A 3 8.74 0.18 -22.89
CA ASP A 3 7.49 0.40 -23.59
C ASP A 3 6.83 -0.95 -23.88
N PHE A 4 5.78 -1.28 -23.11
CA PHE A 4 4.92 -2.41 -23.43
C PHE A 4 3.76 -1.94 -24.29
N ASN A 5 3.63 -2.48 -25.48
CA ASN A 5 2.45 -2.28 -26.30
C ASN A 5 1.38 -3.30 -25.90
N ILE A 6 0.26 -2.80 -25.36
CA ILE A 6 -0.93 -3.64 -25.12
C ILE A 6 -1.63 -3.85 -26.45
N VAL A 7 -1.74 -5.11 -26.89
CA VAL A 7 -2.44 -5.48 -28.13
C VAL A 7 -3.48 -6.57 -27.81
N GLU A 8 -4.63 -6.54 -28.49
CA GLU A 8 -5.68 -7.56 -28.30
C GLU A 8 -5.26 -8.95 -28.81
N SER A 9 -4.30 -9.01 -29.74
CA SER A 9 -3.73 -10.27 -30.22
C SER A 9 -2.30 -10.07 -30.73
N ALA A 10 -1.40 -11.01 -30.42
CA ALA A 10 -0.02 -11.01 -30.89
C ALA A 10 0.35 -12.36 -31.49
N SER A 11 1.23 -12.35 -32.49
CA SER A 11 1.66 -13.56 -33.22
C SER A 11 2.89 -14.26 -32.61
N SER A 12 3.69 -13.58 -31.81
CA SER A 12 4.87 -14.14 -31.11
C SER A 12 5.43 -13.17 -30.08
N GLY A 13 6.16 -13.69 -29.07
CA GLY A 13 6.90 -12.87 -28.10
C GLY A 13 6.00 -12.02 -27.19
N PHE A 14 4.86 -12.50 -26.76
CA PHE A 14 3.86 -11.77 -26.01
C PHE A 14 3.72 -12.26 -24.57
N VAL A 15 3.11 -11.42 -23.73
CA VAL A 15 2.53 -11.81 -22.46
C VAL A 15 1.01 -11.79 -22.62
N SER A 16 0.34 -12.93 -22.49
CA SER A 16 -1.11 -13.03 -22.54
C SER A 16 -1.68 -13.18 -21.13
N LEU A 17 -2.80 -12.47 -20.89
CA LEU A 17 -3.53 -12.48 -19.63
C LEU A 17 -4.91 -13.07 -19.88
N ASN A 18 -5.27 -14.12 -19.16
CA ASN A 18 -6.46 -14.90 -19.41
C ASN A 18 -7.19 -15.23 -18.11
N LEU A 19 -8.52 -15.35 -18.19
CA LEU A 19 -9.32 -15.95 -17.12
C LEU A 19 -9.52 -17.44 -17.44
N SER A 20 -9.56 -18.29 -16.39
CA SER A 20 -9.75 -19.73 -16.54
C SER A 20 -10.57 -20.28 -15.37
N ASP A 21 -11.61 -21.04 -15.72
CA ASP A 21 -12.46 -21.77 -14.76
C ASP A 21 -11.78 -23.02 -14.18
N ASP A 22 -10.64 -23.45 -14.76
CA ASP A 22 -9.86 -24.59 -14.28
C ASP A 22 -9.05 -24.28 -13.00
N ILE A 23 -9.11 -23.05 -12.52
CA ILE A 23 -8.42 -22.60 -11.30
C ILE A 23 -9.46 -22.39 -10.21
N ASP A 24 -9.37 -23.12 -9.10
CA ASP A 24 -10.40 -23.12 -8.05
C ASP A 24 -10.37 -21.87 -7.15
N ASN A 25 -9.18 -21.35 -6.86
CA ASN A 25 -9.00 -20.23 -5.92
C ASN A 25 -9.10 -18.88 -6.64
N ASP A 26 -9.91 -17.94 -6.13
CA ASP A 26 -10.10 -16.61 -6.74
C ASP A 26 -8.81 -15.80 -6.90
N GLU A 27 -7.82 -16.04 -6.05
CA GLU A 27 -6.50 -15.42 -6.12
C GLU A 27 -5.45 -16.37 -6.73
N GLY A 28 -5.87 -17.57 -7.19
CA GLY A 28 -5.03 -18.56 -7.82
C GLY A 28 -4.66 -18.18 -9.25
N TYR A 29 -3.48 -18.62 -9.69
CA TYR A 29 -3.01 -18.40 -11.05
C TYR A 29 -2.13 -19.55 -11.53
N ARG A 30 -2.08 -19.68 -12.87
CA ARG A 30 -1.12 -20.48 -13.61
C ARG A 30 -0.29 -19.57 -14.49
N LEU A 31 1.04 -19.67 -14.39
CA LEU A 31 1.99 -18.93 -15.22
C LEU A 31 2.78 -19.94 -16.04
N VAL A 32 2.73 -19.77 -17.35
CA VAL A 32 3.43 -20.64 -18.33
C VAL A 32 4.43 -19.79 -19.10
N VAL A 33 5.71 -20.16 -19.05
CA VAL A 33 6.75 -19.57 -19.90
C VAL A 33 7.16 -20.61 -20.94
N GLY A 34 6.81 -20.33 -22.17
CA GLY A 34 7.08 -21.19 -23.31
C GLY A 34 7.95 -20.53 -24.37
N LYS A 35 8.21 -21.27 -25.47
CA LYS A 35 9.05 -20.76 -26.60
C LYS A 35 8.44 -19.53 -27.29
N ASN A 36 7.12 -19.38 -27.23
CA ASN A 36 6.41 -18.35 -27.98
C ASN A 36 6.07 -17.10 -27.12
N GLY A 37 6.19 -17.19 -25.79
CA GLY A 37 5.84 -16.11 -24.88
C GLY A 37 5.48 -16.58 -23.49
N VAL A 38 4.81 -15.71 -22.75
CA VAL A 38 4.33 -15.94 -21.40
C VAL A 38 2.80 -15.92 -21.39
N GLU A 39 2.20 -16.89 -20.75
CA GLU A 39 0.75 -16.96 -20.57
C GLU A 39 0.44 -16.97 -19.08
N ILE A 40 -0.45 -16.08 -18.63
CA ILE A 40 -0.92 -16.01 -17.26
C ILE A 40 -2.42 -16.26 -17.26
N TYR A 41 -2.85 -17.25 -16.51
CA TYR A 41 -4.23 -17.60 -16.29
C TYR A 41 -4.58 -17.37 -14.83
N GLY A 42 -5.68 -16.70 -14.53
CA GLY A 42 -6.22 -16.52 -13.19
C GLY A 42 -7.67 -16.96 -13.10
N LYS A 43 -8.14 -17.38 -11.93
CA LYS A 43 -9.58 -17.59 -11.71
C LYS A 43 -10.34 -16.28 -11.84
N THR A 44 -9.76 -15.22 -11.29
CA THR A 44 -10.25 -13.84 -11.38
C THR A 44 -9.13 -12.91 -11.82
N GLU A 45 -9.43 -11.63 -12.00
CA GLU A 45 -8.42 -10.59 -12.25
C GLU A 45 -7.38 -10.50 -11.13
N LYS A 46 -7.74 -10.84 -9.88
CA LYS A 46 -6.79 -10.91 -8.76
C LYS A 46 -5.74 -11.99 -8.97
N GLY A 47 -6.17 -13.19 -9.41
CA GLY A 47 -5.25 -14.27 -9.75
C GLY A 47 -4.28 -13.86 -10.86
N VAL A 48 -4.80 -13.25 -11.94
CA VAL A 48 -3.97 -12.70 -13.02
C VAL A 48 -2.96 -11.69 -12.48
N PHE A 49 -3.39 -10.76 -11.62
CA PHE A 49 -2.52 -9.77 -10.98
C PHE A 49 -1.37 -10.44 -10.20
N TYR A 50 -1.66 -11.48 -9.41
CA TYR A 50 -0.62 -12.18 -8.65
C TYR A 50 0.31 -12.99 -9.55
N GLY A 51 -0.18 -13.51 -10.68
CA GLY A 51 0.65 -14.10 -11.73
C GLY A 51 1.62 -13.08 -12.33
N ILE A 52 1.16 -11.86 -12.58
CA ILE A 52 2.02 -10.74 -13.03
C ILE A 52 3.08 -10.42 -11.97
N GLN A 53 2.72 -10.36 -10.68
CA GLN A 53 3.71 -10.12 -9.61
C GLN A 53 4.80 -11.20 -9.60
N THR A 54 4.43 -12.47 -9.84
CA THR A 54 5.41 -13.56 -9.95
C THR A 54 6.30 -13.38 -11.17
N LEU A 55 5.75 -13.04 -12.33
CA LEU A 55 6.54 -12.74 -13.53
C LEU A 55 7.53 -11.61 -13.26
N ILE A 56 7.09 -10.52 -12.63
CA ILE A 56 7.95 -9.40 -12.24
C ILE A 56 9.10 -9.85 -11.33
N GLN A 57 8.84 -10.74 -10.36
CA GLN A 57 9.87 -11.28 -9.46
C GLN A 57 10.87 -12.20 -10.16
N MET A 58 10.52 -12.76 -11.31
CA MET A 58 11.43 -13.60 -12.12
C MET A 58 12.36 -12.77 -13.00
N LEU A 59 12.09 -11.47 -13.17
CA LEU A 59 12.94 -10.61 -13.97
C LEU A 59 14.25 -10.32 -13.24
N PRO A 60 15.38 -10.21 -13.97
CA PRO A 60 16.68 -9.91 -13.36
C PRO A 60 16.65 -8.51 -12.69
N SER A 61 17.32 -8.39 -11.54
CA SER A 61 17.32 -7.17 -10.73
C SER A 61 17.86 -5.94 -11.47
N ASN A 62 18.74 -6.11 -12.46
CA ASN A 62 19.28 -5.02 -13.25
C ASN A 62 18.25 -4.25 -14.09
N ILE A 63 17.05 -4.83 -14.32
CA ILE A 63 15.94 -4.13 -14.99
C ILE A 63 15.42 -2.95 -14.13
N TYR A 64 15.53 -3.09 -12.79
CA TYR A 64 15.03 -2.10 -11.84
C TYR A 64 16.08 -1.02 -11.51
N GLU A 65 17.31 -1.15 -12.00
CA GLU A 65 18.37 -0.16 -11.76
C GLU A 65 18.20 1.04 -12.70
N LYS A 66 17.80 2.19 -12.15
CA LYS A 66 17.59 3.44 -12.92
C LYS A 66 18.79 3.89 -13.75
N SER A 67 20.01 3.50 -13.35
CA SER A 67 21.25 3.87 -14.04
C SER A 67 21.57 3.04 -15.29
N ASN A 68 20.93 1.87 -15.46
CA ASN A 68 21.26 0.88 -16.49
C ASN A 68 20.08 0.52 -17.43
N SER A 69 18.96 1.21 -17.34
CA SER A 69 17.75 0.90 -18.12
C SER A 69 17.96 0.93 -19.64
N SER A 70 19.00 1.63 -20.12
CA SER A 70 19.37 1.69 -21.56
C SER A 70 20.21 0.51 -22.04
N LEU A 71 20.65 -0.39 -21.16
CA LEU A 71 21.59 -1.48 -21.50
C LEU A 71 20.95 -2.86 -21.55
N VAL A 72 19.70 -3.02 -21.08
CA VAL A 72 19.01 -4.33 -21.13
C VAL A 72 18.27 -4.45 -22.45
N SER A 73 18.95 -4.99 -23.47
CA SER A 73 18.37 -5.21 -24.80
C SER A 73 17.48 -6.46 -24.90
N SER A 74 17.61 -7.39 -23.96
CA SER A 74 16.78 -8.60 -23.89
C SER A 74 16.83 -9.22 -22.50
N VAL A 75 15.73 -9.86 -22.11
CA VAL A 75 15.61 -10.64 -20.87
C VAL A 75 15.33 -12.10 -21.25
N VAL A 76 16.05 -13.01 -20.64
CA VAL A 76 15.83 -14.44 -20.81
C VAL A 76 15.17 -14.99 -19.55
N ILE A 77 13.96 -15.51 -19.71
CA ILE A 77 13.24 -16.23 -18.65
C ILE A 77 13.23 -17.72 -19.02
N PRO A 78 13.63 -18.63 -18.12
CA PRO A 78 13.61 -20.06 -18.41
C PRO A 78 12.18 -20.56 -18.65
N SER A 79 12.01 -21.53 -19.55
CA SER A 79 10.71 -22.18 -19.73
C SER A 79 10.31 -22.92 -18.47
N LEU A 80 9.09 -22.64 -17.98
CA LEU A 80 8.57 -23.21 -16.74
C LEU A 80 7.04 -23.15 -16.69
N LEU A 81 6.49 -23.87 -15.73
CA LEU A 81 5.09 -23.84 -15.33
C LEU A 81 5.01 -23.58 -13.83
N ILE A 82 4.23 -22.58 -13.41
CA ILE A 82 3.89 -22.31 -12.02
C ILE A 82 2.39 -22.39 -11.88
N ASP A 83 1.90 -23.27 -11.02
CA ASP A 83 0.54 -23.26 -10.49
C ASP A 83 0.63 -22.83 -9.02
N ASP A 84 0.01 -21.73 -8.65
CA ASP A 84 0.11 -21.16 -7.30
C ASP A 84 -1.21 -20.54 -6.84
N ALA A 85 -1.45 -20.62 -5.55
CA ALA A 85 -2.59 -19.98 -4.89
C ALA A 85 -2.23 -19.63 -3.46
N PRO A 86 -2.78 -18.55 -2.88
CA PRO A 86 -2.47 -18.19 -1.52
C PRO A 86 -2.96 -19.24 -0.53
N ARG A 87 -2.10 -19.61 0.41
CA ARG A 87 -2.44 -20.50 1.53
C ARG A 87 -3.37 -19.83 2.54
N PHE A 88 -3.26 -18.50 2.69
CA PHE A 88 -4.05 -17.69 3.61
C PHE A 88 -4.82 -16.62 2.83
N SER A 89 -6.12 -16.51 3.09
CA SER A 89 -6.97 -15.48 2.49
C SER A 89 -6.67 -14.07 3.02
N TYR A 90 -6.20 -13.96 4.26
CA TYR A 90 -5.77 -12.71 4.88
C TYR A 90 -4.23 -12.65 4.91
N ARG A 91 -3.66 -11.67 4.25
CA ARG A 91 -2.22 -11.39 4.25
C ARG A 91 -2.03 -9.90 4.49
N GLY A 92 -2.03 -9.53 5.76
CA GLY A 92 -2.05 -8.13 6.21
C GLY A 92 -0.70 -7.63 6.68
N MET A 93 -0.50 -6.32 6.50
CA MET A 93 0.58 -5.54 7.09
C MET A 93 -0.02 -4.30 7.74
N MET A 94 0.47 -3.92 8.92
CA MET A 94 0.09 -2.69 9.59
C MET A 94 1.18 -1.65 9.41
N LEU A 95 0.77 -0.39 9.16
CA LEU A 95 1.67 0.77 9.19
C LEU A 95 1.12 1.81 10.16
N ASP A 96 1.91 2.12 11.17
CA ASP A 96 1.64 3.18 12.14
C ASP A 96 2.19 4.51 11.63
N VAL A 97 1.30 5.34 11.12
CA VAL A 97 1.64 6.69 10.64
C VAL A 97 1.43 7.75 11.72
N SER A 98 0.86 7.37 12.87
CA SER A 98 0.64 8.27 14.01
C SER A 98 1.95 8.54 14.76
N ARG A 99 2.67 7.49 15.17
CA ARG A 99 3.94 7.64 15.90
C ARG A 99 5.04 8.19 15.00
N THR A 100 5.02 7.84 13.72
CA THR A 100 5.91 8.42 12.70
C THR A 100 5.11 8.71 11.45
N PHE A 101 5.02 9.99 11.07
CA PHE A 101 4.31 10.37 9.86
C PHE A 101 5.11 10.00 8.62
N PHE A 102 4.46 9.36 7.67
CA PHE A 102 4.93 9.11 6.32
C PHE A 102 4.02 9.84 5.34
N ASP A 103 4.60 10.53 4.39
CA ASP A 103 3.83 11.27 3.39
C ASP A 103 3.12 10.36 2.38
N LYS A 104 2.27 10.96 1.53
CA LYS A 104 1.53 10.23 0.50
C LYS A 104 2.45 9.48 -0.46
N GLU A 105 3.55 10.09 -0.89
CA GLU A 105 4.49 9.44 -1.82
C GLU A 105 5.10 8.16 -1.21
N TYR A 106 5.42 8.20 0.08
CA TYR A 106 5.86 7.01 0.78
C TYR A 106 4.76 5.94 0.83
N MET A 107 3.52 6.36 1.12
CA MET A 107 2.37 5.43 1.17
C MET A 107 2.18 4.71 -0.17
N LEU A 108 2.25 5.42 -1.30
CA LEU A 108 2.12 4.80 -2.62
C LEU A 108 3.25 3.79 -2.87
N LYS A 109 4.50 4.14 -2.54
CA LYS A 109 5.65 3.21 -2.65
C LYS A 109 5.51 1.99 -1.72
N PHE A 110 4.98 2.20 -0.52
CA PHE A 110 4.73 1.11 0.43
C PHE A 110 3.66 0.15 -0.10
N ILE A 111 2.59 0.67 -0.69
CA ILE A 111 1.54 -0.13 -1.34
C ILE A 111 2.11 -0.92 -2.53
N ASP A 112 3.01 -0.34 -3.34
CA ASP A 112 3.70 -1.07 -4.40
C ASP A 112 4.53 -2.25 -3.86
N ALA A 113 5.24 -2.03 -2.75
CA ALA A 113 5.99 -3.10 -2.09
C ALA A 113 5.06 -4.20 -1.55
N LEU A 114 3.93 -3.83 -0.93
CA LEU A 114 2.93 -4.80 -0.48
C LEU A 114 2.37 -5.63 -1.64
N ALA A 115 2.04 -4.98 -2.76
CA ALA A 115 1.57 -5.64 -3.98
C ALA A 115 2.61 -6.62 -4.52
N TYR A 116 3.88 -6.21 -4.58
CA TYR A 116 4.99 -7.06 -5.01
C TYR A 116 5.10 -8.35 -4.17
N TYR A 117 4.87 -8.25 -2.85
CA TYR A 117 4.85 -9.41 -1.94
C TYR A 117 3.48 -10.09 -1.80
N LYS A 118 2.52 -9.75 -2.66
CA LYS A 118 1.16 -10.33 -2.69
C LYS A 118 0.40 -10.17 -1.36
N VAL A 119 0.69 -9.13 -0.59
CA VAL A 119 -0.09 -8.71 0.57
C VAL A 119 -1.39 -8.11 0.07
N ASN A 120 -2.53 -8.47 0.67
CA ASN A 120 -3.85 -8.02 0.21
C ASN A 120 -4.60 -7.13 1.21
N THR A 121 -3.97 -6.79 2.32
CA THR A 121 -4.60 -5.94 3.34
C THR A 121 -3.58 -5.01 3.97
N LEU A 122 -3.86 -3.71 3.96
CA LEU A 122 -3.10 -2.70 4.68
C LEU A 122 -3.93 -2.18 5.86
N HIS A 123 -3.51 -2.48 7.07
CA HIS A 123 -4.02 -1.89 8.29
C HIS A 123 -3.33 -0.55 8.51
N TRP A 124 -4.06 0.55 8.35
CA TRP A 124 -3.55 1.91 8.37
C TRP A 124 -3.91 2.59 9.68
N HIS A 125 -2.94 2.65 10.62
CA HIS A 125 -3.12 3.24 11.93
C HIS A 125 -2.94 4.76 11.86
N LEU A 126 -4.07 5.48 11.83
CA LEU A 126 -4.15 6.90 11.49
C LEU A 126 -4.12 7.85 12.67
N ALA A 127 -4.44 7.38 13.87
CA ALA A 127 -4.55 8.26 15.03
C ALA A 127 -4.07 7.56 16.31
N ASP A 128 -3.29 8.29 17.11
CA ASP A 128 -2.79 7.87 18.42
C ASP A 128 -2.40 9.10 19.23
N ASP A 129 -1.82 8.91 20.41
CA ASP A 129 -1.37 9.98 21.32
C ASP A 129 -0.41 10.99 20.67
N GLN A 130 0.39 10.54 19.69
CA GLN A 130 1.47 11.32 19.12
C GLN A 130 1.12 12.03 17.82
N GLY A 131 -0.10 11.83 17.33
CA GLY A 131 -0.56 12.53 16.15
C GLY A 131 -1.88 12.03 15.58
N TRP A 132 -2.64 12.95 15.05
CA TRP A 132 -3.84 12.70 14.27
C TRP A 132 -3.53 12.91 12.78
N ARG A 133 -3.76 11.92 11.93
CA ARG A 133 -3.23 11.92 10.54
C ARG A 133 -4.27 12.04 9.44
N VAL A 134 -5.55 12.16 9.75
CA VAL A 134 -6.62 12.24 8.75
C VAL A 134 -7.45 13.52 8.90
N GLU A 135 -7.67 14.24 7.80
CA GLU A 135 -8.47 15.45 7.79
C GLU A 135 -9.93 15.18 8.15
N ILE A 136 -10.42 15.85 9.19
CA ILE A 136 -11.83 15.92 9.56
C ILE A 136 -12.29 17.35 9.45
N LYS A 137 -12.95 17.72 8.36
CA LYS A 137 -13.35 19.12 8.05
C LYS A 137 -14.18 19.77 9.15
N LYS A 138 -14.98 18.97 9.88
CA LYS A 138 -15.77 19.45 11.03
C LYS A 138 -14.91 19.75 12.26
N TYR A 139 -13.73 19.14 12.37
CA TYR A 139 -12.83 19.25 13.51
C TYR A 139 -11.41 19.62 13.06
N PRO A 140 -11.20 20.82 12.50
CA PRO A 140 -9.95 21.20 11.84
C PRO A 140 -8.72 21.19 12.76
N LYS A 141 -8.88 21.49 14.06
CA LYS A 141 -7.77 21.48 15.01
C LYS A 141 -7.09 20.12 15.12
N LEU A 142 -7.78 19.02 14.78
CA LEU A 142 -7.17 17.67 14.77
C LEU A 142 -5.96 17.60 13.82
N THR A 143 -6.00 18.33 12.71
CA THR A 143 -4.88 18.34 11.74
C THR A 143 -4.06 19.63 11.81
N GLU A 144 -4.65 20.77 12.15
CA GLU A 144 -3.92 22.03 12.30
C GLU A 144 -2.94 21.99 13.48
N GLN A 145 -3.33 21.32 14.57
CA GLN A 145 -2.57 21.23 15.83
C GLN A 145 -2.21 19.77 16.16
N GLY A 146 -3.20 18.88 16.19
CA GLY A 146 -3.04 17.50 16.62
C GLY A 146 -2.22 16.62 15.68
N ALA A 147 -1.91 17.06 14.47
CA ALA A 147 -1.01 16.39 13.55
C ALA A 147 0.48 16.72 13.77
N TRP A 148 0.78 17.65 14.68
CA TRP A 148 2.12 18.20 14.84
C TRP A 148 2.62 18.06 16.27
N ARG A 149 3.89 17.71 16.41
CA ARG A 149 4.59 17.64 17.69
C ARG A 149 5.93 18.36 17.63
N GLY A 150 6.39 18.85 18.76
CA GLY A 150 7.65 19.61 18.85
C GLY A 150 7.67 20.54 20.04
N ALA A 151 8.76 21.29 20.22
CA ALA A 151 8.82 22.31 21.23
C ALA A 151 7.87 23.47 20.87
N GLY A 152 6.91 23.76 21.76
CA GLY A 152 5.89 24.80 21.52
C GLY A 152 4.64 24.33 20.78
N GLU A 153 4.59 23.07 20.32
CA GLU A 153 3.37 22.45 19.80
C GLU A 153 2.52 21.89 20.96
N VAL A 154 1.22 21.64 20.68
CA VAL A 154 0.30 21.04 21.68
C VAL A 154 0.72 19.61 22.07
N LEU A 155 1.39 18.92 21.15
CA LEU A 155 2.00 17.60 21.41
C LEU A 155 3.51 17.76 21.60
N ASN A 156 4.01 17.21 22.71
CA ASN A 156 5.44 17.23 23.02
C ASN A 156 6.25 16.33 22.06
N PRO A 157 7.56 16.62 21.90
CA PRO A 157 8.48 15.73 21.20
C PRO A 157 8.39 14.28 21.73
N ALA A 158 8.40 13.31 20.82
CA ALA A 158 8.36 11.88 21.14
C ALA A 158 9.03 11.05 20.03
N TYR A 159 9.42 9.82 20.35
CA TYR A 159 10.00 8.85 19.41
C TYR A 159 11.18 9.41 18.57
N GLY A 160 12.06 10.18 19.22
CA GLY A 160 13.24 10.71 18.56
C GLY A 160 12.99 11.83 17.54
N SER A 161 11.78 12.44 17.51
CA SER A 161 11.46 13.52 16.56
C SER A 161 12.24 14.83 16.82
N GLY A 162 12.99 14.92 17.93
CA GLY A 162 13.68 16.16 18.30
C GLY A 162 12.74 17.28 18.74
N ASN A 163 13.27 18.47 18.86
CA ASN A 163 12.52 19.66 19.28
C ASN A 163 11.84 20.40 18.12
N GLU A 164 12.23 20.12 16.89
CA GLU A 164 11.63 20.76 15.72
C GLU A 164 10.20 20.27 15.50
N ARG A 165 9.40 21.12 14.84
CA ARG A 165 8.05 20.76 14.45
C ARG A 165 8.07 19.58 13.50
N ASN A 166 7.47 18.47 13.89
CA ASN A 166 7.44 17.21 13.14
C ASN A 166 6.01 16.67 13.06
N GLY A 167 5.64 16.15 11.90
CA GLY A 167 4.31 15.57 11.68
C GLY A 167 3.79 15.82 10.28
N GLY A 168 2.50 15.71 10.13
CA GLY A 168 1.77 15.87 8.88
C GLY A 168 0.44 15.13 8.96
N TYR A 169 -0.36 15.24 7.93
CA TYR A 169 -1.65 14.56 7.81
C TYR A 169 -2.01 14.33 6.35
N TYR A 170 -2.98 13.48 6.12
CA TYR A 170 -3.57 13.24 4.81
C TYR A 170 -4.87 14.03 4.69
N SER A 171 -5.01 14.79 3.61
CA SER A 171 -6.29 15.38 3.23
C SER A 171 -7.28 14.28 2.85
N GLN A 172 -8.57 14.60 2.81
CA GLN A 172 -9.57 13.63 2.33
C GLN A 172 -9.31 13.20 0.89
N ASP A 173 -8.71 14.07 0.07
CA ASP A 173 -8.35 13.75 -1.31
C ASP A 173 -7.13 12.81 -1.35
N ASP A 174 -6.13 13.02 -0.50
CA ASP A 174 -5.01 12.08 -0.36
C ASP A 174 -5.49 10.69 0.07
N VAL A 175 -6.43 10.64 1.03
CA VAL A 175 -7.00 9.36 1.47
C VAL A 175 -7.72 8.64 0.31
N ARG A 176 -8.51 9.36 -0.49
CA ARG A 176 -9.20 8.77 -1.66
C ARG A 176 -8.21 8.23 -2.68
N GLU A 177 -7.16 8.99 -2.98
CA GLU A 177 -6.11 8.58 -3.91
C GLU A 177 -5.38 7.32 -3.41
N ILE A 178 -4.98 7.30 -2.14
CA ILE A 178 -4.32 6.14 -1.52
C ILE A 178 -5.22 4.90 -1.55
N VAL A 179 -6.50 5.05 -1.22
CA VAL A 179 -7.48 3.94 -1.23
C VAL A 179 -7.68 3.40 -2.65
N GLN A 180 -7.83 4.29 -3.64
CA GLN A 180 -7.96 3.89 -5.03
C GLN A 180 -6.70 3.18 -5.52
N TYR A 181 -5.52 3.73 -5.24
CA TYR A 181 -4.23 3.16 -5.61
C TYR A 181 -4.02 1.76 -5.04
N ALA A 182 -4.44 1.55 -3.79
CA ALA A 182 -4.42 0.23 -3.15
C ALA A 182 -5.41 -0.74 -3.80
N ALA A 183 -6.63 -0.28 -4.12
CA ALA A 183 -7.65 -1.10 -4.76
C ALA A 183 -7.22 -1.60 -6.14
N GLU A 184 -6.54 -0.76 -6.94
CA GLU A 184 -5.96 -1.11 -8.23
C GLU A 184 -4.87 -2.20 -8.13
N ARG A 185 -4.35 -2.43 -6.91
CA ARG A 185 -3.35 -3.47 -6.57
C ARG A 185 -3.94 -4.63 -5.75
N ASN A 186 -5.26 -4.73 -5.72
CA ASN A 186 -5.99 -5.73 -4.95
C ASN A 186 -5.69 -5.70 -3.43
N ILE A 187 -5.37 -4.51 -2.89
CA ILE A 187 -5.11 -4.29 -1.47
C ILE A 187 -6.30 -3.57 -0.85
N THR A 188 -6.90 -4.19 0.17
CA THR A 188 -7.94 -3.58 1.00
C THR A 188 -7.29 -2.76 2.09
N ILE A 189 -7.72 -1.50 2.27
CA ILE A 189 -7.28 -0.67 3.39
C ILE A 189 -8.27 -0.80 4.54
N ILE A 190 -7.75 -1.11 5.73
CA ILE A 190 -8.47 -1.08 7.01
C ILE A 190 -7.95 0.14 7.78
N PRO A 191 -8.69 1.27 7.81
CA PRO A 191 -8.29 2.42 8.61
C PRO A 191 -8.57 2.17 10.08
N GLU A 192 -7.63 2.58 10.95
CA GLU A 192 -7.79 2.53 12.40
C GLU A 192 -7.72 3.93 13.00
N ILE A 193 -8.69 4.22 13.85
CA ILE A 193 -8.78 5.43 14.66
C ILE A 193 -9.16 5.00 16.08
N ASP A 194 -8.24 5.17 17.02
CA ASP A 194 -8.44 4.75 18.41
C ASP A 194 -9.16 5.81 19.23
N LEU A 195 -10.24 5.39 19.90
CA LEU A 195 -11.00 6.17 20.87
C LEU A 195 -11.71 5.23 21.85
N PRO A 196 -11.76 5.53 23.16
CA PRO A 196 -11.16 6.66 23.88
C PRO A 196 -9.70 6.43 24.30
N GLY A 197 -9.15 5.25 24.11
CA GLY A 197 -7.72 4.96 24.28
C GLY A 197 -6.88 5.62 23.19
N HIS A 198 -5.58 5.81 23.43
CA HIS A 198 -4.65 6.34 22.43
C HIS A 198 -5.12 7.64 21.73
N SER A 199 -5.77 8.53 22.50
CA SER A 199 -6.48 9.70 21.96
C SER A 199 -5.98 11.04 22.50
N LYS A 200 -4.74 11.12 23.01
CA LYS A 200 -4.17 12.36 23.52
C LYS A 200 -4.19 13.48 22.47
N ALA A 201 -3.92 13.18 21.19
CA ALA A 201 -3.99 14.18 20.13
C ALA A 201 -5.38 14.83 20.03
N VAL A 202 -6.46 14.05 20.25
CA VAL A 202 -7.83 14.55 20.31
C VAL A 202 -8.07 15.36 21.59
N ALA A 203 -7.63 14.82 22.74
CA ALA A 203 -7.84 15.42 24.04
C ALA A 203 -7.22 16.84 24.18
N VAL A 204 -6.03 17.03 23.61
CA VAL A 204 -5.36 18.35 23.70
C VAL A 204 -5.91 19.37 22.68
N THR A 205 -6.52 18.91 21.59
CA THR A 205 -7.08 19.78 20.56
C THR A 205 -8.55 20.15 20.80
N TYR A 206 -9.30 19.26 21.46
CA TYR A 206 -10.71 19.39 21.81
C TYR A 206 -10.95 18.93 23.25
N PRO A 207 -10.44 19.69 24.27
CA PRO A 207 -10.56 19.29 25.67
C PRO A 207 -12.02 19.19 26.17
N GLU A 208 -12.95 19.83 25.48
CA GLU A 208 -14.38 19.78 25.79
C GLU A 208 -15.02 18.38 25.62
N ILE A 209 -14.33 17.43 24.97
CA ILE A 209 -14.80 16.04 24.85
C ILE A 209 -14.39 15.17 26.03
N LEU A 210 -13.48 15.67 26.88
CA LEU A 210 -13.01 14.92 28.04
C LEU A 210 -14.08 14.87 29.14
N CYS A 211 -14.11 13.78 29.89
CA CYS A 211 -14.89 13.72 31.10
C CYS A 211 -14.41 14.79 32.11
N ASP A 212 -15.33 15.44 32.78
CA ASP A 212 -15.00 16.33 33.92
C ASP A 212 -14.52 15.46 35.07
N ILE A 213 -13.21 15.48 35.33
CA ILE A 213 -12.58 14.72 36.42
C ILE A 213 -13.08 15.17 37.83
N ASN A 214 -13.76 16.28 37.94
CA ASN A 214 -14.37 16.75 39.18
C ASN A 214 -15.75 16.15 39.46
N THR A 215 -16.29 15.36 38.53
CA THR A 215 -17.60 14.69 38.63
C THR A 215 -17.52 13.19 38.91
N ILE A 216 -16.31 12.65 39.15
CA ILE A 216 -16.07 11.22 39.48
C ILE A 216 -15.81 11.07 40.97
#